data_b9f131a8dcbf0ddd49b0467607e3e8b3
#
_entry.id   b9f131a8dcbf0ddd49b0467607e3e8b3
#
_cell.length_a   1.000
_cell.length_b   1.000
_cell.length_c   1.000
_cell.angle_alpha   90.00
_cell.angle_beta   90.00
_cell.angle_gamma   90.00
#
_symmetry.space_group_name_H-M   'P 1'
#
loop_
_entity.id
_entity.type
_entity.pdbx_description
1 polymer ?
#
loop_
_entity_poly.entity_id
_entity_poly.type
_entity_poly.pdbx_seq_one_letter_code
_entity_poly.pdbx_strand_id
1 'polypeptide(L)'
;MSIQIPQVVDLSKYIETRMMEERPHIRGRRVPVSFVAVGAEVHRWNIQELAYEFTLSEEQVLAALLYYREHKAEIDAQDVEEQRLFDEMHRLHGKEQKAE
;
A
#
# COMPACT_ATOMS: atom_id res chain seq x y z
N MET A 1 4.13 -11.79 36.17
CA MET A 1 4.58 -10.63 35.44
C MET A 1 3.76 -10.47 34.17
N SER A 2 3.21 -9.35 34.00
CA SER A 2 2.43 -9.13 32.80
C SER A 2 3.33 -8.75 31.63
N ILE A 3 2.97 -9.25 30.48
CA ILE A 3 3.66 -8.91 29.26
C ILE A 3 3.20 -7.52 28.84
N GLN A 4 4.14 -6.65 28.64
CA GLN A 4 3.81 -5.32 28.15
C GLN A 4 3.56 -5.37 26.67
N ILE A 5 2.31 -5.41 26.30
CA ILE A 5 1.93 -5.30 24.90
C ILE A 5 1.77 -3.80 24.65
N PRO A 6 2.53 -3.26 23.70
CA PRO A 6 2.42 -1.83 23.44
C PRO A 6 0.99 -1.47 23.09
N GLN A 7 0.47 -0.45 23.74
CA GLN A 7 -0.86 0.07 23.41
C GLN A 7 -0.83 0.77 22.06
N VAL A 8 0.32 1.31 21.71
CA VAL A 8 0.48 2.03 20.46
C VAL A 8 1.63 1.38 19.70
N VAL A 9 1.34 0.98 18.48
CA VAL A 9 2.37 0.47 17.58
C VAL A 9 2.93 1.67 16.81
N ASP A 10 4.25 1.80 16.86
CA ASP A 10 4.90 2.90 16.15
C ASP A 10 5.04 2.50 14.68
N LEU A 11 4.03 2.84 13.91
CA LEU A 11 4.02 2.50 12.50
C LEU A 11 5.05 3.26 11.70
N SER A 12 5.57 4.36 12.24
CA SER A 12 6.60 5.14 11.54
C SER A 12 7.89 4.37 11.37
N LYS A 13 8.08 3.31 12.14
CA LYS A 13 9.23 2.43 11.95
C LYS A 13 9.15 1.65 10.63
N TYR A 14 7.95 1.44 10.13
CA TYR A 14 7.73 0.58 8.97
C TYR A 14 7.13 1.32 7.78
N ILE A 15 6.45 2.43 8.02
CA ILE A 15 5.71 3.14 6.97
C ILE A 15 6.22 4.57 6.86
N GLU A 16 6.45 5.02 5.66
CA GLU A 16 6.84 6.40 5.40
C GLU A 16 6.09 6.92 4.19
N THR A 17 6.14 8.23 3.99
CA THR A 17 5.45 8.89 2.88
C THR A 17 6.37 9.73 2.02
N ARG A 18 7.67 9.75 2.33
CA ARG A 18 8.59 10.69 1.71
C ARG A 18 8.87 10.45 0.24
N MET A 19 8.82 9.19 -0.12
CA MET A 19 9.18 8.79 -1.47
C MET A 19 8.01 8.58 -2.37
N MET A 20 7.48 8.52 -3.13
CA MET A 20 6.28 8.18 -3.87
C MET A 20 5.19 9.23 -3.70
N GLU A 21 5.62 10.49 -3.73
CA GLU A 21 4.69 11.63 -3.71
C GLU A 21 3.71 11.58 -2.53
N GLU A 22 4.28 11.33 -1.36
CA GLU A 22 3.54 11.27 -0.10
C GLU A 22 2.57 10.10 -0.01
N ARG A 23 2.66 9.14 -0.91
CA ARG A 23 1.86 7.92 -0.81
C ARG A 23 2.47 7.02 0.27
N PRO A 24 1.69 6.54 1.22
CA PRO A 24 2.22 5.64 2.25
C PRO A 24 2.81 4.38 1.65
N HIS A 25 4.01 4.05 2.07
CA HIS A 25 4.71 2.88 1.55
C HIS A 25 5.63 2.30 2.62
N ILE A 26 6.10 1.10 2.40
CA ILE A 26 7.02 0.45 3.34
C ILE A 26 8.34 1.22 3.34
N ARG A 27 8.81 1.55 4.54
CA ARG A 27 10.04 2.33 4.71
C ARG A 27 11.21 1.62 4.02
N GLY A 28 11.90 2.36 3.20
CA GLY A 28 13.04 1.84 2.48
C GLY A 28 12.70 0.97 1.28
N ARG A 29 11.41 0.81 0.98
CA ARG A 29 10.96 -0.02 -0.12
C ARG A 29 9.93 0.77 -0.92
N ARG A 30 9.81 0.44 -2.19
CA ARG A 30 8.79 1.09 -3.03
C ARG A 30 7.56 0.19 -3.15
N VAL A 31 7.07 -0.24 -2.01
CA VAL A 31 5.87 -1.06 -1.93
C VAL A 31 4.80 -0.24 -1.24
N PRO A 32 3.83 0.27 -1.98
CA PRO A 32 2.75 1.06 -1.36
C PRO A 32 1.91 0.21 -0.41
N VAL A 33 1.44 0.85 0.65
CA VAL A 33 0.53 0.19 1.59
C VAL A 33 -0.70 -0.34 0.86
N SER A 34 -1.21 0.41 -0.12
CA SER A 34 -2.39 -0.02 -0.86
C SER A 34 -2.17 -1.32 -1.62
N PHE A 35 -0.95 -1.59 -2.09
CA PHE A 35 -0.66 -2.85 -2.78
C PHE A 35 -0.82 -4.03 -1.84
N VAL A 36 -0.33 -3.87 -0.62
CA VAL A 36 -0.48 -4.93 0.39
C VAL A 36 -1.94 -5.15 0.72
N ALA A 37 -2.69 -4.06 0.86
CA ALA A 37 -4.12 -4.14 1.15
C ALA A 37 -4.90 -4.83 0.02
N VAL A 38 -4.58 -4.51 -1.23
CA VAL A 38 -5.22 -5.16 -2.37
C VAL A 38 -4.91 -6.65 -2.38
N GLY A 39 -3.68 -7.02 -2.09
CA GLY A 39 -3.33 -8.43 -2.02
C GLY A 39 -4.16 -9.16 -0.98
N ALA A 40 -4.37 -8.53 0.17
CA ALA A 40 -5.17 -9.14 1.22
C ALA A 40 -6.65 -9.24 0.84
N GLU A 41 -7.20 -8.18 0.24
CA GLU A 41 -8.63 -8.10 0.00
C GLU A 41 -9.07 -8.74 -1.31
N VAL A 42 -8.30 -8.57 -2.35
CA VAL A 42 -8.68 -9.07 -3.68
C VAL A 42 -8.15 -10.47 -3.90
N HIS A 43 -6.87 -10.66 -3.62
CA HIS A 43 -6.25 -11.96 -3.85
C HIS A 43 -6.39 -12.91 -2.68
N ARG A 44 -6.89 -12.41 -1.55
CA ARG A 44 -7.09 -13.21 -0.35
C ARG A 44 -5.80 -13.84 0.17
N TRP A 45 -4.68 -13.17 -0.05
CA TRP A 45 -3.40 -13.64 0.45
C TRP A 45 -3.32 -13.44 1.96
N ASN A 46 -2.81 -14.45 2.66
CA ASN A 46 -2.56 -14.31 4.08
C ASN A 46 -1.24 -13.58 4.31
N ILE A 47 -0.89 -13.38 5.59
CA ILE A 47 0.29 -12.61 5.93
C ILE A 47 1.56 -13.22 5.35
N GLN A 48 1.67 -14.53 5.39
CA GLN A 48 2.84 -15.23 4.86
C GLN A 48 2.93 -15.07 3.35
N GLU A 49 1.80 -15.18 2.68
CA GLU A 49 1.76 -15.00 1.23
C GLU A 49 2.10 -13.58 0.83
N LEU A 50 1.58 -12.60 1.57
CA LEU A 50 1.90 -11.20 1.30
C LEU A 50 3.37 -10.93 1.51
N ALA A 51 3.94 -11.49 2.58
CA ALA A 51 5.36 -11.32 2.84
C ALA A 51 6.19 -11.92 1.70
N TYR A 52 5.79 -13.04 1.20
CA TYR A 52 6.48 -13.69 0.10
C TYR A 52 6.36 -12.91 -1.19
N GLU A 53 5.13 -12.52 -1.53
CA GLU A 53 4.88 -11.82 -2.81
C GLU A 53 5.60 -10.48 -2.90
N PHE A 54 5.65 -9.74 -1.82
CA PHE A 54 6.28 -8.42 -1.83
C PHE A 54 7.69 -8.42 -1.25
N THR A 55 8.18 -9.58 -0.86
CA THR A 55 9.50 -9.73 -0.23
C THR A 55 9.62 -8.82 0.98
N LEU A 56 8.67 -8.96 1.88
CA LEU A 56 8.60 -8.19 3.11
C LEU A 56 8.66 -9.13 4.30
N SER A 57 9.00 -8.59 5.47
CA SER A 57 8.84 -9.34 6.70
C SER A 57 7.36 -9.34 7.09
N GLU A 58 7.00 -10.28 7.97
CA GLU A 58 5.63 -10.31 8.44
C GLU A 58 5.29 -9.05 9.22
N GLU A 59 6.25 -8.50 9.96
CA GLU A 59 6.05 -7.26 10.68
C GLU A 59 5.74 -6.10 9.74
N GLN A 60 6.42 -6.06 8.60
CA GLN A 60 6.15 -5.02 7.61
C GLN A 60 4.75 -5.19 7.02
N VAL A 61 4.36 -6.42 6.77
CA VAL A 61 3.01 -6.70 6.25
C VAL A 61 1.96 -6.28 7.27
N LEU A 62 2.15 -6.65 8.53
CA LEU A 62 1.21 -6.30 9.58
C LEU A 62 1.10 -4.79 9.75
N ALA A 63 2.24 -4.10 9.72
CA ALA A 63 2.24 -2.64 9.82
C ALA A 63 1.49 -2.01 8.66
N ALA A 64 1.67 -2.52 7.46
CA ALA A 64 0.98 -2.00 6.29
C ALA A 64 -0.53 -2.19 6.40
N LEU A 65 -0.96 -3.37 6.84
CA LEU A 65 -2.39 -3.64 6.97
C LEU A 65 -3.01 -2.81 8.07
N LEU A 66 -2.30 -2.62 9.18
CA LEU A 66 -2.79 -1.79 10.26
C LEU A 66 -2.87 -0.32 9.84
N TYR A 67 -1.85 0.16 9.16
CA TYR A 67 -1.85 1.52 8.65
C TYR A 67 -3.02 1.73 7.69
N TYR A 68 -3.24 0.78 6.79
CA TYR A 68 -4.34 0.88 5.86
C TYR A 68 -5.67 0.94 6.59
N ARG A 69 -5.86 0.10 7.61
CA ARG A 69 -7.10 0.09 8.36
C ARG A 69 -7.38 1.43 9.01
N GLU A 70 -6.34 2.09 9.51
CA GLU A 70 -6.51 3.36 10.19
C GLU A 70 -6.63 4.55 9.24
N HIS A 71 -6.15 4.39 8.02
CA HIS A 71 -6.15 5.49 7.05
C HIS A 71 -6.86 5.10 5.75
N LYS A 72 -7.81 4.20 5.86
CA LYS A 72 -8.45 3.63 4.68
C LYS A 72 -9.07 4.70 3.78
N ALA A 73 -9.79 5.64 4.34
CA ALA A 73 -10.45 6.66 3.53
C ALA A 73 -9.46 7.50 2.74
N GLU A 74 -8.36 7.87 3.39
CA GLU A 74 -7.34 8.68 2.73
C GLU A 74 -6.62 7.89 1.64
N ILE A 75 -6.28 6.64 1.93
CA ILE A 75 -5.56 5.82 0.98
C ILE A 75 -6.45 5.49 -0.22
N ASP A 76 -7.70 5.13 0.04
CA ASP A 76 -8.63 4.84 -1.04
C ASP A 76 -8.87 6.06 -1.92
N ALA A 77 -8.95 7.24 -1.30
CA ALA A 77 -9.12 8.48 -2.06
C ALA A 77 -7.90 8.76 -2.93
N GLN A 78 -6.70 8.52 -2.42
CA GLN A 78 -5.49 8.70 -3.21
C GLN A 78 -5.45 7.72 -4.38
N ASP A 79 -5.86 6.48 -4.15
CA ASP A 79 -5.88 5.47 -5.20
C ASP A 79 -6.89 5.83 -6.28
N VAL A 80 -8.07 6.30 -5.90
CA VAL A 80 -9.08 6.72 -6.86
C VAL A 80 -8.56 7.88 -7.71
N GLU A 81 -7.94 8.86 -7.07
CA GLU A 81 -7.42 10.01 -7.79
C GLU A 81 -6.30 9.60 -8.74
N GLU A 82 -5.42 8.75 -8.28
CA GLU A 82 -4.32 8.28 -9.12
C GLU A 82 -4.84 7.46 -10.29
N GLN A 83 -5.83 6.62 -10.05
CA GLN A 83 -6.44 5.83 -11.12
C GLN A 83 -7.13 6.74 -12.13
N ARG A 84 -7.81 7.77 -11.66
CA ARG A 84 -8.45 8.74 -12.53
C ARG A 84 -7.44 9.42 -13.43
N LEU A 85 -6.33 9.85 -12.85
CA LEU A 85 -5.27 10.50 -13.62
C LEU A 85 -4.65 9.53 -14.62
N PHE A 86 -4.42 8.31 -14.18
CA PHE A 86 -3.87 7.29 -15.06
C PHE A 86 -4.80 7.02 -16.23
N ASP A 87 -6.08 6.87 -15.96
CA ASP A 87 -7.08 6.62 -17.01
C ASP A 87 -7.15 7.78 -17.99
N GLU A 88 -7.07 9.00 -17.48
CA GLU A 88 -7.12 10.16 -18.34
C GLU A 88 -5.90 10.23 -19.25
N MET A 89 -4.72 10.00 -18.70
CA MET A 89 -3.51 9.97 -19.49
C MET A 89 -3.55 8.85 -20.51
N HIS A 90 -4.04 7.68 -20.10
CA HIS A 90 -4.14 6.54 -20.99
C HIS A 90 -5.11 6.80 -22.12
N ARG A 91 -6.20 7.47 -21.82
CA ARG A 91 -7.18 7.82 -22.85
C ARG A 91 -6.57 8.77 -23.86
N LEU A 92 -5.80 9.75 -23.40
CA LEU A 92 -5.19 10.72 -24.30
C LEU A 92 -4.12 10.10 -25.18
N HIS A 93 -3.33 9.19 -24.64
CA HIS A 93 -2.24 8.58 -25.40
C HIS A 93 -2.64 7.26 -26.04
N GLY A 94 -3.70 6.66 -25.57
CA GLY A 94 -4.14 5.38 -26.11
C GLY A 94 -4.56 5.45 -27.56
N LYS A 95 -5.05 6.61 -27.99
CA LYS A 95 -5.44 6.78 -29.38
C LYS A 95 -4.27 6.62 -30.33
N GLU A 96 -3.12 7.13 -29.93
CA GLU A 96 -1.93 7.03 -30.74
C GLU A 96 -1.48 5.59 -30.87
N GLN A 97 -1.58 4.85 -29.76
CA GLN A 97 -1.18 3.46 -29.77
C GLN A 97 -2.12 2.60 -30.56
N LYS A 98 -3.39 2.94 -30.59
CA LYS A 98 -4.36 2.18 -31.34
C LYS A 98 -4.35 2.48 -32.83
N ALA A 99 -3.61 3.46 -33.22
CA ALA A 99 -3.52 3.83 -34.63
C ALA A 99 -2.74 2.82 -35.46
N GLU A 100 -2.16 1.85 -34.84
CA GLU A 100 -1.44 0.81 -35.55
C GLU A 100 -2.37 -0.01 -36.41
#